data_dee8dee6f36e78259e5d97dca6815a89
#
_entry.id   dee8dee6f36e78259e5d97dca6815a89
#
_cell.length_a   1.000
_cell.length_b   1.000
_cell.length_c   1.000
_cell.angle_alpha   90.00
_cell.angle_beta   90.00
_cell.angle_gamma   90.00
#
_symmetry.space_group_name_H-M   'P 1'
#
loop_
_entity.id
_entity.type
_entity.pdbx_description
1 polymer ?
#
loop_
_entity_poly.entity_id
_entity_poly.type
_entity_poly.pdbx_seq_one_letter_code
_entity_poly.pdbx_strand_id
1 'polypeptide(L)'
;MIVRLMGEGQWRVDDSVLARLNQLDEEVAKAVEAGDEAALWRGLQELAETVRSSGEQLADTDLTPSDAIIPPEDLSLEEARELLAGEGLIPT
;
A
#
# COMPACT_ATOMS: atom_id res chain seq x y z
N MET A 1 5.30 11.12 -5.17
CA MET A 1 5.62 9.98 -4.30
C MET A 1 5.78 8.72 -5.14
N ILE A 2 6.74 7.90 -4.81
CA ILE A 2 6.97 6.63 -5.51
C ILE A 2 6.45 5.50 -4.64
N VAL A 3 5.53 4.71 -5.17
CA VAL A 3 4.91 3.58 -4.46
C VAL A 3 5.27 2.28 -5.18
N ARG A 4 5.80 1.32 -4.44
CA ARG A 4 6.06 -0.02 -4.97
C ARG A 4 4.91 -0.94 -4.60
N LEU A 5 4.37 -1.62 -5.61
CA LEU A 5 3.44 -2.73 -5.40
C LEU A 5 4.26 -4.01 -5.48
N MET A 6 4.35 -4.76 -4.39
CA MET A 6 5.18 -5.97 -4.34
C MET A 6 4.73 -6.98 -5.42
N GLY A 7 5.69 -7.40 -6.24
CA GLY A 7 5.42 -8.30 -7.34
C GLY A 7 4.98 -7.65 -8.65
N GLU A 8 4.74 -6.35 -8.66
CA GLU A 8 4.24 -5.64 -9.86
C GLU A 8 5.15 -4.54 -10.35
N GLY A 9 5.86 -3.84 -9.46
CA GLY A 9 6.75 -2.75 -9.84
C GLY A 9 6.48 -1.47 -9.07
N GLN A 10 6.90 -0.34 -9.64
CA GLN A 10 6.78 0.97 -9.01
C GLN A 10 5.91 1.90 -9.84
N TRP A 11 5.19 2.79 -9.15
CA TRP A 11 4.37 3.83 -9.75
C TRP A 11 4.71 5.18 -9.15
N ARG A 12 4.71 6.22 -9.99
CA ARG A 12 4.80 7.60 -9.51
C ARG A 12 3.37 8.10 -9.32
N VAL A 13 3.08 8.54 -8.10
CA VAL A 13 1.75 8.99 -7.70
C VAL A 13 1.81 10.46 -7.32
N ASP A 14 0.83 11.24 -7.78
CA ASP A 14 0.73 12.66 -7.44
C ASP A 14 0.41 12.84 -5.95
N ASP A 15 0.95 13.88 -5.34
CA ASP A 15 0.72 14.19 -3.93
C ASP A 15 -0.76 14.42 -3.60
N SER A 16 -1.58 14.79 -4.58
CA SER A 16 -3.02 14.94 -4.39
C SER A 16 -3.72 13.64 -4.00
N VAL A 17 -3.09 12.49 -4.26
CA VAL A 17 -3.64 11.17 -3.94
C VAL A 17 -3.23 10.73 -2.53
N LEU A 18 -2.28 11.41 -1.91
CA LEU A 18 -1.72 11.01 -0.62
C LEU A 18 -2.77 10.91 0.48
N ALA A 19 -3.71 11.85 0.54
CA ALA A 19 -4.77 11.82 1.56
C ALA A 19 -5.63 10.56 1.44
N ARG A 20 -5.95 10.15 0.22
CA ARG A 20 -6.71 8.92 -0.02
C ARG A 20 -5.91 7.68 0.36
N LEU A 21 -4.63 7.65 0.03
CA LEU A 21 -3.75 6.53 0.40
C LEU A 21 -3.61 6.43 1.91
N ASN A 22 -3.47 7.54 2.62
CA ASN A 22 -3.41 7.55 4.08
C ASN A 22 -4.72 7.04 4.71
N GLN A 23 -5.85 7.42 4.15
CA GLN A 23 -7.15 6.94 4.61
C GLN A 23 -7.27 5.43 4.46
N LEU A 24 -6.87 4.89 3.32
CA LEU A 24 -6.89 3.45 3.07
C LEU A 24 -5.90 2.70 3.97
N ASP A 25 -4.74 3.28 4.23
CA ASP A 25 -3.76 2.72 5.14
C ASP A 25 -4.32 2.61 6.57
N GLU A 26 -5.03 3.63 7.03
CA GLU A 26 -5.72 3.58 8.33
C GLU A 26 -6.78 2.48 8.39
N GLU A 27 -7.53 2.28 7.31
CA GLU A 27 -8.52 1.22 7.23
C GLU A 27 -7.87 -0.16 7.29
N VAL A 28 -6.72 -0.34 6.63
CA VAL A 28 -5.94 -1.57 6.70
C VAL A 28 -5.46 -1.81 8.13
N ALA A 29 -4.94 -0.80 8.80
CA ALA A 29 -4.47 -0.90 10.18
C ALA A 29 -5.60 -1.31 11.13
N LYS A 30 -6.79 -0.73 10.96
CA LYS A 30 -7.96 -1.09 11.76
C LYS A 30 -8.41 -2.52 11.52
N ALA A 31 -8.34 -2.98 10.28
CA ALA A 31 -8.68 -4.37 9.94
C ALA A 31 -7.74 -5.36 10.63
N VAL A 32 -6.44 -5.04 10.65
CA VAL A 32 -5.44 -5.86 11.33
C VAL A 32 -5.70 -5.89 12.84
N GLU A 33 -5.98 -4.75 13.43
CA GLU A 33 -6.32 -4.63 14.86
C GLU A 33 -7.54 -5.46 15.23
N ALA A 34 -8.56 -5.43 14.37
CA ALA A 34 -9.80 -6.17 14.58
C ALA A 34 -9.68 -7.66 14.27
N GLY A 35 -8.59 -8.09 13.65
CA GLY A 35 -8.42 -9.46 13.19
C GLY A 35 -9.31 -9.81 12.00
N ASP A 36 -9.70 -8.81 11.21
CA ASP A 36 -10.60 -8.97 10.05
C ASP A 36 -9.78 -9.12 8.77
N GLU A 37 -9.48 -10.37 8.41
CA GLU A 37 -8.66 -10.66 7.23
C GLU A 37 -9.35 -10.25 5.92
N ALA A 38 -10.66 -10.38 5.82
CA ALA A 38 -11.38 -9.98 4.62
C ALA A 38 -11.30 -8.45 4.40
N ALA A 39 -11.44 -7.68 5.47
CA ALA A 39 -11.28 -6.23 5.40
C ALA A 39 -9.86 -5.81 5.08
N LEU A 40 -8.86 -6.55 5.61
CA LEU A 40 -7.45 -6.34 5.29
C LEU A 40 -7.21 -6.51 3.78
N TRP A 41 -7.70 -7.59 3.20
CA TRP A 41 -7.50 -7.87 1.78
C TRP A 41 -8.18 -6.82 0.90
N ARG A 42 -9.40 -6.41 1.26
CA ARG A 42 -10.10 -5.34 0.54
C ARG A 42 -9.34 -4.02 0.59
N GLY A 43 -8.81 -3.68 1.75
CA GLY A 43 -8.02 -2.45 1.93
C GLY A 43 -6.75 -2.47 1.08
N LEU A 44 -6.04 -3.59 1.07
CA LEU A 44 -4.83 -3.75 0.25
C LEU A 44 -5.17 -3.68 -1.24
N GLN A 45 -6.28 -4.29 -1.66
CA GLN A 45 -6.74 -4.23 -3.04
C GLN A 45 -7.08 -2.80 -3.46
N GLU A 46 -7.76 -2.06 -2.61
CA GLU A 46 -8.09 -0.66 -2.89
C GLU A 46 -6.85 0.23 -2.96
N LEU A 47 -5.88 0.00 -2.08
CA LEU A 47 -4.59 0.71 -2.14
C LEU A 47 -3.91 0.47 -3.48
N ALA A 48 -3.76 -0.79 -3.87
CA ALA A 48 -3.11 -1.15 -5.13
C ALA A 48 -3.86 -0.57 -6.33
N GLU A 49 -5.18 -0.67 -6.33
CA GLU A 49 -6.01 -0.15 -7.41
C GLU A 49 -5.91 1.37 -7.52
N THR A 50 -5.88 2.07 -6.40
CA THR A 50 -5.72 3.53 -6.37
C THR A 50 -4.38 3.94 -6.96
N VAL A 51 -3.31 3.21 -6.63
CA VAL A 51 -1.98 3.46 -7.18
C VAL A 51 -1.96 3.19 -8.68
N ARG A 52 -2.52 2.08 -9.14
CA ARG A 52 -2.53 1.74 -10.57
C ARG A 52 -3.35 2.73 -11.40
N SER A 53 -4.49 3.17 -10.89
CA SER A 53 -5.39 4.07 -11.62
C SER A 53 -4.96 5.53 -11.60
N SER A 54 -4.26 5.94 -10.54
CA SER A 54 -3.86 7.34 -10.36
C SER A 54 -2.38 7.59 -10.68
N GLY A 55 -1.57 6.53 -10.70
CA GLY A 55 -0.14 6.65 -10.88
C GLY A 55 0.34 6.35 -12.29
N GLU A 56 1.60 6.70 -12.53
CA GLU A 56 2.29 6.36 -13.76
C GLU A 56 3.33 5.27 -13.45
N GLN A 57 3.22 4.14 -14.13
CA GLN A 57 4.14 3.04 -13.91
C GLN A 57 5.54 3.39 -14.40
N LEU A 58 6.54 3.16 -13.56
CA LEU A 58 7.93 3.39 -13.91
C LEU A 58 8.49 2.16 -14.64
N ALA A 59 9.52 2.40 -15.47
CA ALA A 59 10.21 1.30 -16.15
C ALA A 59 10.91 0.38 -15.14
N ASP A 60 10.99 -0.91 -15.45
CA ASP A 60 11.66 -1.90 -14.58
C ASP A 60 13.13 -1.55 -14.31
N THR A 61 13.76 -0.81 -15.22
CA THR A 61 15.14 -0.37 -15.07
C THR A 61 15.29 0.89 -14.21
N ASP A 62 14.19 1.49 -13.79
CA ASP A 62 14.21 2.68 -12.94
C ASP A 62 14.57 2.25 -11.51
N LEU A 63 15.67 2.77 -11.00
CA LEU A 63 16.19 2.44 -9.67
C LEU A 63 15.80 3.46 -8.61
N THR A 64 14.83 4.32 -8.88
CA THR A 64 14.36 5.30 -7.91
C THR A 64 13.86 4.60 -6.64
N PRO A 65 14.33 5.01 -5.44
CA PRO A 65 13.84 4.41 -4.20
C PRO A 65 12.36 4.63 -4.00
N SER A 66 11.68 3.64 -3.43
CA SER A 66 10.27 3.74 -3.10
C SER A 66 10.05 4.50 -1.81
N ASP A 67 9.05 5.38 -1.79
CA ASP A 67 8.62 6.08 -0.57
C ASP A 67 7.68 5.22 0.26
N ALA A 68 6.95 4.33 -0.39
CA ALA A 68 6.03 3.40 0.26
C ALA A 68 6.01 2.07 -0.47
N ILE A 69 5.74 0.99 0.26
CA ILE A 69 5.64 -0.36 -0.28
C ILE A 69 4.31 -0.95 0.15
N ILE A 70 3.53 -1.43 -0.82
CA ILE A 70 2.25 -2.07 -0.55
C ILE A 70 2.44 -3.58 -0.75
N PRO A 71 2.12 -4.41 0.27
CA PRO A 71 2.27 -5.85 0.18
C PRO A 71 1.21 -6.47 -0.73
N PRO A 72 1.36 -7.77 -1.09
CA PRO A 72 0.37 -8.46 -1.89
C PRO A 72 -1.00 -8.51 -1.20
N GLU A 73 -2.06 -8.59 -1.99
CA GLU A 73 -3.44 -8.60 -1.50
C GLU A 73 -3.77 -9.84 -0.65
N ASP A 74 -3.02 -10.92 -0.79
CA ASP A 74 -3.22 -12.17 -0.06
C ASP A 74 -2.37 -12.29 1.21
N LEU A 75 -1.86 -11.17 1.70
CA LEU A 75 -1.06 -11.11 2.91
C LEU A 75 -1.86 -11.64 4.11
N SER A 76 -1.24 -12.50 4.93
CA SER A 76 -1.90 -13.01 6.14
C SER A 76 -1.97 -11.94 7.23
N LEU A 77 -2.90 -12.10 8.18
CA LEU A 77 -3.00 -11.20 9.34
C LEU A 77 -1.70 -11.16 10.13
N GLU A 78 -1.04 -12.30 10.31
CA GLU A 78 0.21 -12.38 11.04
C GLU A 78 1.32 -11.59 10.36
N GLU A 79 1.45 -11.76 9.05
CA GLU A 79 2.43 -10.99 8.26
C GLU A 79 2.12 -9.50 8.27
N ALA A 80 0.84 -9.15 8.18
CA ALA A 80 0.41 -7.76 8.21
C ALA A 80 0.72 -7.10 9.55
N ARG A 81 0.55 -7.82 10.66
CA ARG A 81 0.90 -7.31 11.99
C ARG A 81 2.37 -6.97 12.09
N GLU A 82 3.24 -7.79 11.52
CA GLU A 82 4.68 -7.51 11.50
C GLU A 82 5.01 -6.28 10.68
N LEU A 83 4.41 -6.13 9.50
CA LEU A 83 4.65 -4.99 8.62
C LEU A 83 4.11 -3.68 9.20
N LEU A 84 2.99 -3.73 9.92
CA LEU A 84 2.33 -2.56 10.47
C LEU A 84 2.73 -2.25 11.91
N ALA A 85 3.69 -2.99 12.46
CA ALA A 85 4.16 -2.79 13.83
C ALA A 85 4.82 -1.42 14.07
N GLY A 86 5.17 -0.69 13.02
CA GLY A 86 5.76 0.64 13.10
C GLY A 86 4.81 1.72 12.62
N GLU A 87 5.13 2.34 11.48
CA GLU A 87 4.48 3.55 10.98
C GLU A 87 3.36 3.33 9.97
N GLY A 88 3.01 2.08 9.68
CA GLY A 88 2.06 1.74 8.63
C GLY A 88 2.73 1.66 7.26
N LEU A 89 1.91 1.59 6.20
CA LEU A 89 2.38 1.37 4.83
C LEU A 89 2.70 2.67 4.10
N ILE A 90 1.98 3.74 4.41
CA ILE A 90 2.11 5.03 3.73
C ILE A 90 2.73 6.04 4.70
N PRO A 91 3.83 6.71 4.33
CA PRO A 91 4.41 7.74 5.18
C PRO A 91 3.48 8.95 5.29
N THR A 92 3.39 9.49 6.48
CA THR A 92 2.55 10.68 6.76
C THR A 92 3.40 11.92 6.95
#